data_7428e27f4d0a43b46f705b5127f8f439
#
_entry.id   7428e27f4d0a43b46f705b5127f8f439
#
_cell.length_a   1.000
_cell.length_b   1.000
_cell.length_c   1.000
_cell.angle_alpha   90.00
_cell.angle_beta   90.00
_cell.angle_gamma   90.00
#
_symmetry.space_group_name_H-M   'P 1'
#
loop_
_entity.id
_entity.type
_entity.pdbx_description
1 polymer ?
#
loop_
_entity_poly.entity_id
_entity_poly.type
_entity_poly.pdbx_seq_one_letter_code
_entity_poly.pdbx_strand_id
1 'polypeptide(L)'
;RTGLIAGDKLAEVLRDLIGDVAIEALPIRFTAVAANIETGREVWLTRGPLLEAIRASIAIPVLFPPYRLNGGLLVDGGILNPVPIAPTLGDDTDLTIAINVSGQVQLAADAPEIPPDSADSESGYLRRAVNNLRKRSAVPVSWQMLDIATQAFDAMQSTIARQKMAAYPPDILVEIPRNLCRIHEFHRAAELIEVGYRMAAEIIPRELDRAGPRRQAPLGPSHPG
;
A
#
# COMPACT_ATOMS: atom_id res chain seq x y z
N ARG A 1 -19.20 4.65 14.81
CA ARG A 1 -18.66 4.58 13.42
C ARG A 1 -17.52 5.55 13.33
N THR A 2 -16.29 5.04 13.24
CA THR A 2 -15.04 5.81 13.40
C THR A 2 -14.29 6.04 12.09
N GLY A 3 -14.93 5.92 10.91
CA GLY A 3 -14.33 6.13 9.59
C GLY A 3 -15.26 6.85 8.63
N LEU A 4 -14.71 7.53 7.61
CA LEU A 4 -15.44 8.26 6.57
C LEU A 4 -16.16 7.34 5.59
N ILE A 5 -15.64 6.13 5.36
CA ILE A 5 -16.16 5.13 4.43
C ILE A 5 -16.65 3.92 5.22
N ALA A 6 -17.85 3.44 4.88
CA ALA A 6 -18.39 2.21 5.46
C ALA A 6 -17.60 1.00 4.91
N GLY A 7 -16.76 0.40 5.76
CA GLY A 7 -15.91 -0.74 5.39
C GLY A 7 -16.69 -1.98 4.92
N ASP A 8 -17.99 -2.07 5.24
CA ASP A 8 -18.83 -3.22 4.90
C ASP A 8 -19.09 -3.31 3.39
N LYS A 9 -19.38 -2.17 2.71
CA LYS A 9 -19.57 -2.16 1.25
C LYS A 9 -18.27 -2.53 0.50
N LEU A 10 -17.13 -2.05 0.98
CA LEU A 10 -15.85 -2.43 0.40
C LEU A 10 -15.58 -3.93 0.59
N ALA A 11 -15.93 -4.48 1.75
CA ALA A 11 -15.78 -5.91 2.02
C ALA A 11 -16.67 -6.78 1.13
N GLU A 12 -17.88 -6.33 0.79
CA GLU A 12 -18.77 -7.02 -0.15
C GLU A 12 -18.14 -7.06 -1.55
N VAL A 13 -17.68 -5.92 -2.06
CA VAL A 13 -17.01 -5.85 -3.38
C VAL A 13 -15.74 -6.70 -3.41
N LEU A 14 -14.93 -6.66 -2.36
CA LEU A 14 -13.73 -7.49 -2.28
C LEU A 14 -14.08 -8.97 -2.21
N ARG A 15 -15.13 -9.37 -1.49
CA ARG A 15 -15.59 -10.76 -1.44
C ARG A 15 -16.05 -11.26 -2.81
N ASP A 16 -16.76 -10.42 -3.57
CA ASP A 16 -17.21 -10.75 -4.92
C ASP A 16 -16.04 -10.93 -5.89
N LEU A 17 -14.94 -10.20 -5.69
CA LEU A 17 -13.75 -10.24 -6.55
C LEU A 17 -12.80 -11.40 -6.21
N ILE A 18 -12.58 -11.69 -4.93
CA ILE A 18 -11.56 -12.64 -4.49
C ILE A 18 -12.14 -13.93 -3.91
N GLY A 19 -13.43 -13.96 -3.57
CA GLY A 19 -14.09 -15.10 -2.93
C GLY A 19 -13.67 -15.32 -1.47
N ASP A 20 -14.17 -16.41 -0.88
CA ASP A 20 -13.81 -16.85 0.47
C ASP A 20 -12.63 -17.83 0.39
N VAL A 21 -11.41 -17.28 0.28
CA VAL A 21 -10.17 -18.04 0.16
C VAL A 21 -9.32 -17.85 1.42
N ALA A 22 -8.67 -18.92 1.88
CA ALA A 22 -7.66 -18.85 2.92
C ALA A 22 -6.30 -18.47 2.32
N ILE A 23 -5.49 -17.68 3.04
CA ILE A 23 -4.16 -17.24 2.59
C ILE A 23 -3.27 -18.43 2.25
N GLU A 24 -3.29 -19.48 3.09
CA GLU A 24 -2.51 -20.69 2.92
C GLU A 24 -2.91 -21.56 1.72
N ALA A 25 -4.08 -21.27 1.13
CA ALA A 25 -4.55 -21.92 -0.10
C ALA A 25 -4.13 -21.20 -1.39
N LEU A 26 -3.49 -20.05 -1.27
CA LEU A 26 -3.03 -19.29 -2.44
C LEU A 26 -1.86 -19.99 -3.13
N PRO A 27 -1.79 -19.94 -4.46
CA PRO A 27 -0.69 -20.58 -5.23
C PRO A 27 0.65 -19.85 -5.06
N ILE A 28 0.62 -18.59 -4.64
CA ILE A 28 1.79 -17.75 -4.36
C ILE A 28 1.73 -17.35 -2.89
N ARG A 29 2.85 -17.40 -2.19
CA ARG A 29 2.95 -16.99 -0.79
C ARG A 29 2.52 -15.53 -0.66
N PHE A 30 1.64 -15.27 0.30
CA PHE A 30 1.08 -13.96 0.55
C PHE A 30 1.20 -13.59 2.03
N THR A 31 1.58 -12.35 2.29
CA THR A 31 1.57 -11.77 3.64
C THR A 31 0.92 -10.40 3.59
N ALA A 32 -0.19 -10.21 4.29
CA ALA A 32 -0.72 -8.88 4.55
C ALA A 32 -0.08 -8.32 5.83
N VAL A 33 0.33 -7.06 5.80
CA VAL A 33 0.92 -6.39 6.95
C VAL A 33 -0.08 -5.38 7.50
N ALA A 34 -0.35 -5.47 8.79
CA ALA A 34 -1.18 -4.53 9.53
C ALA A 34 -0.41 -3.99 10.74
N ALA A 35 -0.90 -2.93 11.37
CA ALA A 35 -0.37 -2.37 12.59
C ALA A 35 -1.39 -2.53 13.73
N ASN A 36 -0.98 -3.12 14.84
CA ASN A 36 -1.79 -3.13 16.04
C ASN A 36 -1.60 -1.79 16.75
N ILE A 37 -2.67 -0.96 16.77
CA ILE A 37 -2.62 0.41 17.31
C ILE A 37 -2.50 0.43 18.83
N GLU A 38 -2.92 -0.63 19.52
CA GLU A 38 -2.86 -0.73 20.99
C GLU A 38 -1.45 -1.07 21.46
N THR A 39 -0.72 -1.89 20.70
CA THR A 39 0.63 -2.35 21.08
C THR A 39 1.76 -1.65 20.34
N GLY A 40 1.46 -0.91 19.25
CA GLY A 40 2.44 -0.28 18.38
C GLY A 40 3.32 -1.28 17.60
N ARG A 41 2.83 -2.50 17.36
CA ARG A 41 3.59 -3.56 16.68
C ARG A 41 3.01 -3.88 15.31
N GLU A 42 3.91 -4.25 14.39
CA GLU A 42 3.51 -4.86 13.11
C GLU A 42 2.88 -6.23 13.35
N VAL A 43 1.87 -6.56 12.55
CA VAL A 43 1.20 -7.86 12.53
C VAL A 43 1.27 -8.42 11.11
N TRP A 44 1.95 -9.54 10.94
CA TRP A 44 2.06 -10.24 9.66
C TRP A 44 1.00 -11.32 9.59
N LEU A 45 0.04 -11.12 8.68
CA LEU A 45 -1.08 -12.01 8.46
C LEU A 45 -0.74 -12.95 7.29
N THR A 46 -0.30 -14.15 7.64
CA THR A 46 0.18 -15.19 6.71
C THR A 46 -0.77 -16.37 6.61
N ARG A 47 -1.83 -16.39 7.41
CA ARG A 47 -2.81 -17.50 7.50
C ARG A 47 -4.19 -16.97 7.82
N GLY A 48 -5.21 -17.78 7.50
CA GLY A 48 -6.61 -17.49 7.77
C GLY A 48 -7.32 -16.82 6.58
N PRO A 49 -8.53 -16.27 6.79
CA PRO A 49 -9.32 -15.70 5.70
C PRO A 49 -8.61 -14.51 5.03
N LEU A 50 -8.38 -14.62 3.72
CA LEU A 50 -7.69 -13.58 2.92
C LEU A 50 -8.41 -12.23 3.04
N LEU A 51 -9.74 -12.24 2.98
CA LEU A 51 -10.54 -11.01 3.07
C LEU A 51 -10.33 -10.28 4.40
N GLU A 52 -10.22 -11.00 5.52
CA GLU A 52 -9.98 -10.39 6.83
C GLU A 52 -8.58 -9.77 6.91
N ALA A 53 -7.58 -10.46 6.37
CA ALA A 53 -6.22 -9.97 6.31
C ALA A 53 -6.11 -8.70 5.45
N ILE A 54 -6.76 -8.67 4.30
CA ILE A 54 -6.83 -7.48 3.44
C ILE A 54 -7.54 -6.34 4.17
N ARG A 55 -8.70 -6.59 4.79
CA ARG A 55 -9.44 -5.55 5.53
C ARG A 55 -8.62 -4.94 6.67
N ALA A 56 -7.84 -5.74 7.38
CA ALA A 56 -6.95 -5.25 8.42
C ALA A 56 -5.82 -4.39 7.83
N SER A 57 -5.21 -4.85 6.74
CA SER A 57 -4.08 -4.20 6.08
C SER A 57 -4.41 -2.88 5.40
N ILE A 58 -5.65 -2.70 4.93
CA ILE A 58 -6.11 -1.47 4.26
C ILE A 58 -6.95 -0.56 5.16
N ALA A 59 -6.98 -0.81 6.46
CA ALA A 59 -7.73 0.00 7.43
C ALA A 59 -7.02 1.34 7.70
N ILE A 60 -6.90 2.18 6.68
CA ILE A 60 -6.25 3.49 6.73
C ILE A 60 -6.98 4.38 7.74
N PRO A 61 -6.29 4.90 8.77
CA PRO A 61 -6.89 5.79 9.76
C PRO A 61 -7.60 6.97 9.12
N VAL A 62 -8.70 7.40 9.74
CA VAL A 62 -9.60 8.46 9.25
C VAL A 62 -10.48 8.00 8.09
N LEU A 63 -9.96 7.27 7.09
CA LEU A 63 -10.72 6.76 5.94
C LEU A 63 -11.60 5.57 6.34
N PHE A 64 -11.01 4.56 6.96
CA PHE A 64 -11.68 3.34 7.36
C PHE A 64 -11.66 3.15 8.88
N PRO A 65 -12.69 2.50 9.46
CA PRO A 65 -12.64 2.11 10.86
C PRO A 65 -11.55 1.06 11.07
N PRO A 66 -10.85 1.09 12.23
CA PRO A 66 -9.94 0.03 12.63
C PRO A 66 -10.63 -1.34 12.61
N TYR A 67 -9.91 -2.39 12.26
CA TYR A 67 -10.43 -3.74 12.14
C TYR A 67 -10.03 -4.59 13.34
N ARG A 68 -11.01 -5.24 14.00
CA ARG A 68 -10.71 -6.18 15.10
C ARG A 68 -10.46 -7.57 14.54
N LEU A 69 -9.25 -8.08 14.78
CA LEU A 69 -8.85 -9.42 14.38
C LEU A 69 -7.99 -10.06 15.48
N ASN A 70 -8.29 -11.30 15.85
CA ASN A 70 -7.56 -12.08 16.86
C ASN A 70 -7.33 -11.33 18.19
N GLY A 71 -8.32 -10.55 18.63
CA GLY A 71 -8.26 -9.78 19.87
C GLY A 71 -7.49 -8.44 19.78
N GLY A 72 -6.83 -8.14 18.66
CA GLY A 72 -6.14 -6.88 18.42
C GLY A 72 -6.98 -5.87 17.64
N LEU A 73 -6.72 -4.59 17.84
CA LEU A 73 -7.27 -3.50 17.06
C LEU A 73 -6.28 -3.08 15.98
N LEU A 74 -6.56 -3.52 14.73
CA LEU A 74 -5.64 -3.39 13.61
C LEU A 74 -6.02 -2.20 12.72
N VAL A 75 -4.99 -1.55 12.20
CA VAL A 75 -5.03 -0.49 11.19
C VAL A 75 -4.03 -0.81 10.08
N ASP A 76 -4.01 0.01 9.03
CA ASP A 76 -3.09 -0.12 7.90
C ASP A 76 -1.64 -0.27 8.36
N GLY A 77 -0.95 -1.27 7.78
CA GLY A 77 0.45 -1.56 8.10
C GLY A 77 1.41 -0.44 7.71
N GLY A 78 1.05 0.38 6.74
CA GLY A 78 1.84 1.52 6.28
C GLY A 78 2.16 2.56 7.37
N ILE A 79 1.43 2.54 8.49
CA ILE A 79 1.76 3.37 9.67
C ILE A 79 3.15 3.04 10.24
N LEU A 80 3.49 1.75 10.28
CA LEU A 80 4.74 1.26 10.88
C LEU A 80 5.74 0.75 9.84
N ASN A 81 5.25 0.29 8.68
CA ASN A 81 6.06 -0.30 7.63
C ASN A 81 5.43 -0.09 6.25
N PRO A 82 5.65 1.07 5.61
CA PRO A 82 5.06 1.38 4.30
C PRO A 82 5.56 0.49 3.17
N VAL A 83 6.78 -0.05 3.29
CA VAL A 83 7.37 -0.96 2.31
C VAL A 83 7.86 -2.22 3.05
N PRO A 84 6.99 -3.22 3.25
CA PRO A 84 7.26 -4.36 4.12
C PRO A 84 8.10 -5.44 3.42
N ILE A 85 9.41 -5.24 3.30
CA ILE A 85 10.36 -6.20 2.71
C ILE A 85 10.65 -7.37 3.68
N ALA A 86 10.78 -7.10 4.97
CA ALA A 86 11.15 -8.11 5.96
C ALA A 86 10.28 -9.39 5.93
N PRO A 87 8.97 -9.36 5.70
CA PRO A 87 8.13 -10.55 5.57
C PRO A 87 8.53 -11.50 4.43
N THR A 88 9.22 -11.01 3.39
CA THR A 88 9.62 -11.80 2.22
C THR A 88 11.01 -12.44 2.36
N LEU A 89 11.80 -12.05 3.36
CA LEU A 89 13.18 -12.52 3.52
C LEU A 89 13.30 -14.04 3.81
N GLY A 90 12.24 -14.66 4.30
CA GLY A 90 12.19 -16.10 4.53
C GLY A 90 11.69 -16.91 3.33
N ASP A 91 11.41 -16.24 2.21
CA ASP A 91 10.96 -16.89 0.98
C ASP A 91 12.16 -17.33 0.16
N ASP A 92 12.05 -18.49 -0.48
CA ASP A 92 13.06 -19.02 -1.40
C ASP A 92 12.88 -18.33 -2.77
N THR A 93 13.40 -17.11 -2.88
CA THR A 93 13.25 -16.26 -4.06
C THR A 93 14.60 -15.71 -4.47
N ASP A 94 14.83 -15.64 -5.80
CA ASP A 94 16.08 -15.13 -6.37
C ASP A 94 16.13 -13.59 -6.40
N LEU A 95 14.99 -12.90 -6.29
CA LEU A 95 14.88 -11.47 -6.50
C LEU A 95 13.81 -10.84 -5.61
N THR A 96 14.16 -9.75 -4.94
CA THR A 96 13.24 -8.92 -4.18
C THR A 96 13.00 -7.61 -4.91
N ILE A 97 11.77 -7.40 -5.35
CA ILE A 97 11.34 -6.14 -5.97
C ILE A 97 10.47 -5.39 -4.96
N ALA A 98 10.83 -4.17 -4.63
CA ALA A 98 10.03 -3.29 -3.78
C ALA A 98 9.40 -2.17 -4.62
N ILE A 99 8.13 -1.91 -4.37
CA ILE A 99 7.38 -0.80 -4.97
C ILE A 99 7.04 0.19 -3.86
N ASN A 100 7.68 1.35 -3.89
CA ASN A 100 7.47 2.42 -2.92
C ASN A 100 6.54 3.49 -3.51
N VAL A 101 5.28 3.52 -3.08
CA VAL A 101 4.28 4.52 -3.51
C VAL A 101 4.39 5.86 -2.75
N SER A 102 5.34 5.94 -1.79
CA SER A 102 5.66 7.15 -1.03
C SER A 102 6.98 7.78 -1.47
N GLY A 103 7.33 7.63 -2.75
CA GLY A 103 8.54 8.17 -3.36
C GLY A 103 8.66 9.69 -3.28
N GLN A 104 9.79 10.22 -3.72
CA GLN A 104 10.06 11.65 -3.70
C GLN A 104 9.04 12.42 -4.57
N VAL A 105 8.69 13.62 -4.13
CA VAL A 105 7.84 14.53 -4.90
C VAL A 105 8.52 14.88 -6.20
N GLN A 106 7.90 14.62 -7.34
CA GLN A 106 8.35 15.15 -8.62
C GLN A 106 7.82 16.58 -8.82
N LEU A 107 8.71 17.49 -9.20
CA LEU A 107 8.34 18.83 -9.62
C LEU A 107 7.65 18.76 -10.99
N ALA A 108 6.74 19.69 -11.27
CA ALA A 108 5.87 19.68 -12.45
C ALA A 108 6.62 19.58 -13.82
N ALA A 109 7.93 19.89 -13.85
CA ALA A 109 8.76 19.75 -15.04
C ALA A 109 9.15 18.29 -15.38
N ASP A 110 9.11 17.39 -14.39
CA ASP A 110 9.52 15.98 -14.51
C ASP A 110 8.34 15.00 -14.29
N ALA A 111 7.12 15.53 -14.17
CA ALA A 111 5.93 14.69 -13.97
C ALA A 111 5.64 13.91 -15.27
N PRO A 112 5.37 12.60 -15.18
CA PRO A 112 4.93 11.84 -16.34
C PRO A 112 3.67 12.51 -16.95
N GLU A 113 3.67 12.75 -18.27
CA GLU A 113 2.52 13.30 -18.97
C GLU A 113 1.31 12.40 -18.75
N ILE A 114 0.31 12.94 -18.08
CA ILE A 114 -0.98 12.29 -17.88
C ILE A 114 -1.85 12.63 -19.08
N PRO A 115 -2.32 11.65 -19.87
CA PRO A 115 -3.21 11.92 -21.01
C PRO A 115 -4.47 12.64 -20.54
N PRO A 116 -4.93 13.71 -21.22
CA PRO A 116 -6.07 14.51 -20.81
C PRO A 116 -7.42 13.89 -21.21
N ASP A 117 -7.67 12.61 -20.98
CA ASP A 117 -8.99 12.04 -21.33
C ASP A 117 -9.52 11.09 -20.27
N SER A 118 -10.39 11.61 -19.44
CA SER A 118 -11.59 10.98 -18.86
C SER A 118 -12.29 11.84 -17.81
N ALA A 119 -12.35 13.13 -18.03
CA ALA A 119 -13.12 14.03 -17.17
C ALA A 119 -14.59 14.07 -17.63
N ASP A 120 -15.35 12.97 -17.51
CA ASP A 120 -16.81 13.07 -17.48
C ASP A 120 -17.45 11.80 -16.86
N SER A 121 -18.23 12.02 -15.86
CA SER A 121 -19.51 11.46 -15.45
C SER A 121 -19.66 10.91 -14.02
N GLU A 122 -18.63 10.48 -13.27
CA GLU A 122 -18.85 9.94 -11.89
C GLU A 122 -18.45 10.87 -10.73
N SER A 123 -17.78 11.96 -11.03
CA SER A 123 -17.34 12.98 -10.04
C SER A 123 -18.50 13.63 -9.26
N GLY A 124 -19.72 13.60 -9.78
CA GLY A 124 -20.88 14.21 -9.16
C GLY A 124 -21.39 13.49 -7.89
N TYR A 125 -21.31 12.17 -7.85
CA TYR A 125 -21.84 11.38 -6.73
C TYR A 125 -20.94 11.44 -5.50
N LEU A 126 -19.64 11.30 -5.68
CA LEU A 126 -18.66 11.39 -4.59
C LEU A 126 -18.61 12.80 -4.01
N ARG A 127 -18.68 13.84 -4.85
CA ARG A 127 -18.76 15.24 -4.41
C ARG A 127 -20.05 15.53 -3.63
N ARG A 128 -21.18 14.92 -4.01
CA ARG A 128 -22.45 15.01 -3.26
C ARG A 128 -22.39 14.22 -1.95
N ALA A 129 -21.79 13.02 -1.94
CA ALA A 129 -21.61 12.21 -0.74
C ALA A 129 -20.71 12.91 0.29
N VAL A 130 -19.60 13.50 -0.13
CA VAL A 130 -18.69 14.29 0.71
C VAL A 130 -19.39 15.57 1.21
N ASN A 131 -20.17 16.28 0.39
CA ASN A 131 -20.93 17.45 0.83
C ASN A 131 -22.08 17.10 1.80
N ASN A 132 -22.70 15.94 1.67
CA ASN A 132 -23.73 15.47 2.61
C ASN A 132 -23.15 15.02 3.95
N LEU A 133 -21.94 14.47 3.97
CA LEU A 133 -21.19 14.15 5.19
C LEU A 133 -20.77 15.44 5.94
N ARG A 134 -20.41 16.49 5.20
CA ARG A 134 -20.07 17.83 5.74
C ARG A 134 -21.19 18.44 6.59
N LYS A 135 -22.45 18.12 6.31
CA LYS A 135 -23.62 18.65 7.06
C LYS A 135 -23.94 17.87 8.35
N ARG A 136 -23.30 16.73 8.62
CA ARG A 136 -23.62 15.85 9.76
C ARG A 136 -22.52 15.73 10.82
N SER A 137 -21.35 16.33 10.63
CA SER A 137 -20.25 16.23 11.60
C SER A 137 -20.24 17.46 12.50
N ALA A 138 -20.46 17.25 13.78
CA ALA A 138 -20.55 18.29 14.82
C ALA A 138 -19.19 18.89 15.25
N VAL A 139 -18.09 18.64 14.51
CA VAL A 139 -16.77 19.27 14.72
C VAL A 139 -16.30 19.82 13.38
N PRO A 140 -16.10 21.15 13.23
CA PRO A 140 -15.54 21.70 12.01
C PRO A 140 -14.03 21.41 11.97
N VAL A 141 -13.65 20.21 11.55
CA VAL A 141 -12.28 19.96 11.11
C VAL A 141 -12.11 20.79 9.84
N SER A 142 -11.32 21.86 9.89
CA SER A 142 -11.03 22.64 8.69
C SER A 142 -10.30 21.72 7.71
N TRP A 143 -10.66 21.78 6.41
CA TRP A 143 -10.01 20.97 5.37
C TRP A 143 -8.48 21.20 5.34
N GLN A 144 -8.03 22.40 5.68
CA GLN A 144 -6.62 22.74 5.87
C GLN A 144 -5.95 21.90 6.98
N MET A 145 -6.66 21.65 8.08
CA MET A 145 -6.14 20.84 9.18
C MET A 145 -6.00 19.35 8.79
N LEU A 146 -6.97 18.85 8.01
CA LEU A 146 -6.92 17.49 7.47
C LEU A 146 -5.79 17.34 6.43
N ASP A 147 -5.63 18.33 5.56
CA ASP A 147 -4.54 18.36 4.57
C ASP A 147 -3.16 18.38 5.24
N ILE A 148 -2.99 19.21 6.29
CA ILE A 148 -1.73 19.24 7.06
C ILE A 148 -1.47 17.89 7.76
N ALA A 149 -2.50 17.30 8.37
CA ALA A 149 -2.36 15.99 9.02
C ALA A 149 -1.98 14.88 8.03
N THR A 150 -2.58 14.88 6.83
CA THR A 150 -2.26 13.94 5.77
C THR A 150 -0.81 14.13 5.28
N GLN A 151 -0.39 15.37 5.03
CA GLN A 151 0.99 15.66 4.61
C GLN A 151 2.02 15.28 5.69
N ALA A 152 1.70 15.52 6.96
CA ALA A 152 2.56 15.09 8.07
C ALA A 152 2.66 13.56 8.14
N PHE A 153 1.55 12.86 7.95
CA PHE A 153 1.50 11.40 7.89
C PHE A 153 2.35 10.86 6.73
N ASP A 154 2.20 11.43 5.52
CA ASP A 154 2.98 11.07 4.34
C ASP A 154 4.49 11.29 4.54
N ALA A 155 4.87 12.39 5.21
CA ALA A 155 6.27 12.67 5.52
C ALA A 155 6.85 11.65 6.52
N MET A 156 6.08 11.24 7.53
CA MET A 156 6.47 10.20 8.47
C MET A 156 6.62 8.85 7.75
N GLN A 157 5.64 8.44 6.94
CA GLN A 157 5.70 7.21 6.15
C GLN A 157 6.92 7.18 5.23
N SER A 158 7.19 8.28 4.50
CA SER A 158 8.37 8.38 3.63
C SER A 158 9.68 8.22 4.41
N THR A 159 9.76 8.73 5.64
CA THR A 159 10.94 8.59 6.49
C THR A 159 11.11 7.16 6.97
N ILE A 160 10.02 6.53 7.43
CA ILE A 160 10.02 5.13 7.86
C ILE A 160 10.39 4.21 6.68
N ALA A 161 9.81 4.45 5.49
CA ALA A 161 10.13 3.68 4.28
C ALA A 161 11.63 3.69 3.98
N ARG A 162 12.26 4.87 3.99
CA ARG A 162 13.72 4.98 3.77
C ARG A 162 14.54 4.21 4.82
N GLN A 163 14.15 4.29 6.09
CA GLN A 163 14.84 3.56 7.17
C GLN A 163 14.67 2.04 7.03
N LYS A 164 13.47 1.58 6.70
CA LYS A 164 13.19 0.15 6.47
C LYS A 164 13.93 -0.39 5.26
N MET A 165 13.94 0.34 4.14
CA MET A 165 14.69 -0.04 2.94
C MET A 165 16.21 -0.01 3.14
N ALA A 166 16.72 0.87 4.00
CA ALA A 166 18.14 0.87 4.37
C ALA A 166 18.52 -0.36 5.22
N ALA A 167 17.59 -0.84 6.08
CA ALA A 167 17.81 -2.04 6.88
C ALA A 167 17.61 -3.33 6.06
N TYR A 168 16.70 -3.32 5.10
CA TYR A 168 16.33 -4.44 4.23
C TYR A 168 16.33 -3.96 2.78
N PRO A 169 17.51 -3.80 2.14
CA PRO A 169 17.59 -3.30 0.77
C PRO A 169 16.98 -4.31 -0.21
N PRO A 170 16.03 -3.88 -1.07
CA PRO A 170 15.56 -4.71 -2.15
C PRO A 170 16.59 -4.78 -3.26
N ASP A 171 16.50 -5.79 -4.12
CA ASP A 171 17.33 -5.87 -5.32
C ASP A 171 16.94 -4.82 -6.37
N ILE A 172 15.64 -4.60 -6.51
CA ILE A 172 15.07 -3.57 -7.41
C ILE A 172 14.09 -2.73 -6.62
N LEU A 173 14.22 -1.41 -6.72
CA LEU A 173 13.31 -0.44 -6.15
C LEU A 173 12.60 0.34 -7.26
N VAL A 174 11.27 0.27 -7.29
CA VAL A 174 10.41 1.12 -8.12
C VAL A 174 9.80 2.20 -7.22
N GLU A 175 10.20 3.45 -7.41
CA GLU A 175 9.66 4.58 -6.65
C GLU A 175 8.58 5.30 -7.45
N ILE A 176 7.35 5.30 -6.93
CA ILE A 176 6.23 6.05 -7.47
C ILE A 176 6.11 7.38 -6.70
N PRO A 177 6.13 8.54 -7.37
CA PRO A 177 6.04 9.84 -6.72
C PRO A 177 4.74 9.98 -5.92
N ARG A 178 4.84 10.38 -4.66
CA ARG A 178 3.69 10.49 -3.76
C ARG A 178 2.69 11.59 -4.14
N ASN A 179 3.08 12.51 -5.00
CA ASN A 179 2.24 13.62 -5.44
C ASN A 179 1.47 13.35 -6.73
N LEU A 180 1.49 12.11 -7.25
CA LEU A 180 0.69 11.74 -8.44
C LEU A 180 -0.81 11.78 -8.17
N CYS A 181 -1.24 11.41 -6.97
CA CYS A 181 -2.64 11.48 -6.57
C CYS A 181 -2.80 11.75 -5.08
N ARG A 182 -4.03 12.13 -4.69
CA ARG A 182 -4.43 12.23 -3.29
C ARG A 182 -5.11 10.95 -2.84
N ILE A 183 -5.06 10.67 -1.54
CA ILE A 183 -5.60 9.44 -0.91
C ILE A 183 -7.11 9.19 -1.18
N HIS A 184 -7.86 10.19 -1.60
CA HIS A 184 -9.30 10.10 -1.88
C HIS A 184 -9.65 10.08 -3.38
N GLU A 185 -8.65 10.11 -4.27
CA GLU A 185 -8.85 10.17 -5.72
C GLU A 185 -8.94 8.77 -6.37
N PHE A 186 -9.77 7.87 -5.80
CA PHE A 186 -9.96 6.50 -6.28
C PHE A 186 -10.46 6.43 -7.73
N HIS A 187 -11.12 7.48 -8.23
CA HIS A 187 -11.60 7.57 -9.61
C HIS A 187 -10.46 7.63 -10.65
N ARG A 188 -9.23 7.93 -10.22
CA ARG A 188 -8.05 7.97 -11.09
C ARG A 188 -7.29 6.63 -11.15
N ALA A 189 -7.87 5.55 -10.65
CA ALA A 189 -7.19 4.27 -10.54
C ALA A 189 -6.65 3.76 -11.89
N ALA A 190 -7.44 3.85 -12.97
CA ALA A 190 -7.03 3.40 -14.31
C ALA A 190 -5.80 4.15 -14.82
N GLU A 191 -5.76 5.47 -14.66
CA GLU A 191 -4.64 6.33 -15.00
C GLU A 191 -3.38 5.97 -14.20
N LEU A 192 -3.54 5.79 -12.89
CA LEU A 192 -2.43 5.46 -11.99
C LEU A 192 -1.86 4.07 -12.24
N ILE A 193 -2.69 3.10 -12.62
CA ILE A 193 -2.25 1.76 -13.05
C ILE A 193 -1.35 1.89 -14.28
N GLU A 194 -1.73 2.68 -15.27
CA GLU A 194 -0.93 2.89 -16.48
C GLU A 194 0.42 3.56 -16.17
N VAL A 195 0.43 4.57 -15.30
CA VAL A 195 1.67 5.22 -14.85
C VAL A 195 2.58 4.22 -14.14
N GLY A 196 2.04 3.44 -13.18
CA GLY A 196 2.80 2.42 -12.45
C GLY A 196 3.36 1.35 -13.38
N TYR A 197 2.58 0.90 -14.36
CA TYR A 197 3.02 -0.07 -15.36
C TYR A 197 4.20 0.45 -16.18
N ARG A 198 4.10 1.67 -16.71
CA ARG A 198 5.18 2.27 -17.51
C ARG A 198 6.47 2.43 -16.70
N MET A 199 6.36 2.94 -15.47
CA MET A 199 7.53 3.11 -14.60
C MET A 199 8.19 1.76 -14.28
N ALA A 200 7.42 0.73 -13.95
CA ALA A 200 7.95 -0.60 -13.68
C ALA A 200 8.56 -1.24 -14.93
N ALA A 201 7.91 -1.11 -16.09
CA ALA A 201 8.39 -1.63 -17.37
C ALA A 201 9.71 -0.99 -17.84
N GLU A 202 10.00 0.25 -17.42
CA GLU A 202 11.26 0.92 -17.69
C GLU A 202 12.35 0.54 -16.69
N ILE A 203 12.02 0.55 -15.38
CA ILE A 203 12.99 0.40 -14.31
C ILE A 203 13.45 -1.05 -14.17
N ILE A 204 12.51 -2.01 -14.14
CA ILE A 204 12.81 -3.41 -13.82
C ILE A 204 13.82 -4.03 -14.82
N PRO A 205 13.63 -3.96 -16.15
CA PRO A 205 14.58 -4.53 -17.10
C PRO A 205 15.97 -3.86 -16.98
N ARG A 206 15.99 -2.55 -16.83
CA ARG A 206 17.25 -1.79 -16.71
C ARG A 206 18.06 -2.20 -15.48
N GLU A 207 17.42 -2.39 -14.35
CA GLU A 207 18.11 -2.81 -13.12
C GLU A 207 18.50 -4.30 -13.17
N LEU A 208 17.72 -5.16 -13.82
CA LEU A 208 18.10 -6.56 -14.08
C LEU A 208 19.34 -6.64 -14.97
N ASP A 209 19.42 -5.85 -16.04
CA ASP A 209 20.59 -5.80 -16.95
C ASP A 209 21.85 -5.30 -16.20
N ARG A 210 21.70 -4.34 -15.29
CA ARG A 210 22.81 -3.82 -14.46
C ARG A 210 23.29 -4.84 -13.44
N ALA A 211 22.38 -5.62 -12.85
CA ALA A 211 22.74 -6.61 -11.84
C ALA A 211 23.60 -7.75 -12.44
N GLY A 212 23.53 -7.96 -13.77
CA GLY A 212 24.23 -9.04 -14.47
C GLY A 212 23.77 -10.43 -14.00
N PRO A 213 24.32 -11.51 -14.59
CA PRO A 213 24.01 -12.86 -14.11
C PRO A 213 24.52 -13.00 -12.68
N ARG A 214 23.61 -13.19 -11.71
CA ARG A 214 23.99 -13.46 -10.32
C ARG A 214 24.91 -14.66 -10.28
N ARG A 215 26.10 -14.50 -9.74
CA ARG A 215 26.96 -15.62 -9.38
C ARG A 215 26.17 -16.42 -8.34
N GLN A 216 25.76 -17.64 -8.72
CA GLN A 216 25.30 -18.63 -7.75
C GLN A 216 26.35 -18.68 -6.64
N ALA A 217 25.93 -18.39 -5.41
CA ALA A 217 26.79 -18.58 -4.26
C ALA A 217 27.30 -20.03 -4.31
N PRO A 218 28.61 -20.30 -4.18
CA PRO A 218 29.11 -21.66 -4.19
C PRO A 218 28.39 -22.42 -3.08
N LEU A 219 27.73 -23.54 -3.46
CA LEU A 219 27.17 -24.50 -2.51
C LEU A 219 28.26 -24.79 -1.50
N GLY A 220 28.05 -24.43 -0.25
CA GLY A 220 28.98 -24.73 0.83
C GLY A 220 29.26 -26.23 0.83
N PRO A 221 30.48 -26.64 1.27
CA PRO A 221 30.86 -28.03 1.24
C PRO A 221 29.84 -28.88 1.99
N SER A 222 29.24 -29.85 1.29
CA SER A 222 28.43 -30.90 1.87
C SER A 222 29.27 -31.61 2.96
N HIS A 223 28.88 -31.41 4.22
CA HIS A 223 29.41 -32.22 5.30
C HIS A 223 28.98 -33.67 5.09
N PRO A 224 29.90 -34.62 4.90
CA PRO A 224 29.60 -36.05 5.02
C PRO A 224 29.42 -36.34 6.51
N GLY A 225 28.21 -36.82 6.86
CA GLY A 225 27.82 -37.19 8.17
C GLY A 225 28.00 -38.56 8.60
#